data_ad709108588e88c0e1f2a6e6ee105aec
#
_entry.id   ad709108588e88c0e1f2a6e6ee105aec
#
_cell.length_a   1.000
_cell.length_b   1.000
_cell.length_c   1.000
_cell.angle_alpha   90.00
_cell.angle_beta   90.00
_cell.angle_gamma   90.00
#
_symmetry.space_group_name_H-M   'P 1'
#
loop_
_entity.id
_entity.type
_entity.pdbx_description
1 polymer ?
#
loop_
_entity_poly.entity_id
_entity_poly.type
_entity_poly.pdbx_seq_one_letter_code
_entity_poly.pdbx_strand_id
1 'polypeptide(L)'
;MLKNLSHVNIWVHDQDEALAFYTDKLGLELRDDVTLPEMGNFRWLTVGLPGQPDAALTLMAIPGPPVFDADTRKKIEELTAKGAAGGLFFSTDDCRATYEELKSRGVDFTEEPSERPYGIDAAFRDPSGNHIRMVQTT
;
A
#
# COMPACT_ATOMS: atom_id res chain seq x y z
N MET A 1 -18.25 19.39 10.59
CA MET A 1 -17.62 19.35 9.25
C MET A 1 -16.43 18.40 9.24
N LEU A 2 -16.19 17.79 8.10
CA LEU A 2 -15.00 16.96 7.91
C LEU A 2 -13.75 17.79 8.10
N LYS A 3 -12.71 17.20 8.68
CA LYS A 3 -11.48 17.90 9.07
C LYS A 3 -10.33 17.59 8.11
N ASN A 4 -10.11 16.33 7.82
CA ASN A 4 -9.01 15.89 6.95
C ASN A 4 -9.25 14.45 6.50
N LEU A 5 -8.55 14.04 5.46
CA LEU A 5 -8.50 12.64 5.05
C LEU A 5 -7.45 11.95 5.91
N SER A 6 -7.87 11.17 6.90
CA SER A 6 -6.95 10.57 7.87
C SER A 6 -6.36 9.24 7.39
N HIS A 7 -7.18 8.40 6.76
CA HIS A 7 -6.77 7.06 6.36
C HIS A 7 -7.30 6.72 4.97
N VAL A 8 -6.49 5.97 4.21
CA VAL A 8 -6.90 5.36 2.95
C VAL A 8 -6.68 3.86 3.11
N ASN A 9 -7.69 3.09 2.74
CA ASN A 9 -7.68 1.64 2.90
C ASN A 9 -7.16 0.94 1.66
N ILE A 10 -6.26 -0.03 1.86
CA ILE A 10 -5.89 -0.97 0.80
C ILE A 10 -6.10 -2.40 1.31
N TRP A 11 -6.50 -3.27 0.40
CA TRP A 11 -6.67 -4.69 0.73
C TRP A 11 -5.33 -5.40 0.65
N VAL A 12 -5.06 -6.25 1.65
CA VAL A 12 -3.86 -7.10 1.64
C VAL A 12 -4.25 -8.54 1.94
N HIS A 13 -3.51 -9.48 1.35
CA HIS A 13 -3.75 -10.91 1.56
C HIS A 13 -3.19 -11.39 2.90
N ASP A 14 -2.07 -10.82 3.32
CA ASP A 14 -1.37 -11.16 4.56
C ASP A 14 -0.86 -9.88 5.21
N GLN A 15 -1.41 -9.54 6.37
CA GLN A 15 -1.08 -8.28 7.05
C GLN A 15 0.37 -8.23 7.54
N ASP A 16 0.93 -9.33 8.01
CA ASP A 16 2.33 -9.37 8.47
C ASP A 16 3.30 -9.17 7.31
N GLU A 17 3.05 -9.83 6.18
CA GLU A 17 3.85 -9.67 4.98
C GLU A 17 3.74 -8.24 4.44
N ALA A 18 2.54 -7.67 4.43
CA ALA A 18 2.32 -6.30 4.02
C ALA A 18 3.06 -5.32 4.93
N LEU A 19 2.96 -5.50 6.25
CA LEU A 19 3.66 -4.65 7.21
C LEU A 19 5.16 -4.65 6.96
N ALA A 20 5.76 -5.82 6.80
CA ALA A 20 7.19 -5.94 6.53
C ALA A 20 7.58 -5.21 5.24
N PHE A 21 6.78 -5.35 4.19
CA PHE A 21 7.05 -4.67 2.92
C PHE A 21 7.02 -3.15 3.06
N TYR A 22 5.93 -2.61 3.62
CA TYR A 22 5.77 -1.16 3.73
C TYR A 22 6.76 -0.51 4.70
N THR A 23 7.15 -1.20 5.77
CA THR A 23 8.13 -0.66 6.73
C THR A 23 9.56 -0.93 6.32
N ASP A 24 9.93 -2.18 6.09
CA ASP A 24 11.33 -2.56 5.85
C ASP A 24 11.82 -2.18 4.45
N LYS A 25 10.97 -2.29 3.44
CA LYS A 25 11.36 -1.98 2.07
C LYS A 25 11.04 -0.55 1.67
N LEU A 26 9.82 -0.06 1.94
CA LEU A 26 9.42 1.27 1.51
C LEU A 26 9.77 2.37 2.51
N GLY A 27 10.09 2.03 3.74
CA GLY A 27 10.48 3.02 4.76
C GLY A 27 9.32 3.75 5.41
N LEU A 28 8.09 3.25 5.30
CA LEU A 28 6.98 3.78 6.07
C LEU A 28 7.15 3.36 7.53
N GLU A 29 6.50 4.08 8.42
CA GLU A 29 6.53 3.75 9.84
C GLU A 29 5.21 3.13 10.29
N LEU A 30 5.29 2.18 11.21
CA LEU A 30 4.12 1.62 11.86
C LEU A 30 3.45 2.71 12.69
N ARG A 31 2.14 2.88 12.51
CA ARG A 31 1.33 3.85 13.27
C ARG A 31 0.49 3.13 14.33
N ASP A 32 -0.37 2.22 13.91
CA ASP A 32 -1.23 1.46 14.80
C ASP A 32 -1.19 -0.01 14.45
N ASP A 33 -1.20 -0.86 15.47
CA ASP A 33 -1.36 -2.30 15.33
C ASP A 33 -2.12 -2.81 16.54
N VAL A 34 -3.44 -2.87 16.40
CA VAL A 34 -4.36 -3.23 17.49
C VAL A 34 -5.29 -4.34 17.04
N THR A 35 -5.36 -5.40 17.80
CA THR A 35 -6.32 -6.48 17.56
C THR A 35 -7.46 -6.35 18.56
N LEU A 36 -8.71 -6.38 18.05
CA LEU A 36 -9.91 -6.21 18.85
C LEU A 36 -10.65 -7.54 18.97
N PRO A 37 -10.47 -8.29 20.09
CA PRO A 37 -11.14 -9.58 20.28
C PRO A 37 -12.66 -9.50 20.21
N GLU A 38 -13.24 -8.42 20.72
CA GLU A 38 -14.70 -8.18 20.73
C GLU A 38 -15.27 -7.94 19.32
N MET A 39 -14.40 -7.75 18.33
CA MET A 39 -14.79 -7.58 16.93
C MET A 39 -14.27 -8.75 16.06
N GLY A 40 -14.27 -9.96 16.63
CA GLY A 40 -13.83 -11.14 15.90
C GLY A 40 -12.35 -11.16 15.58
N ASN A 41 -11.53 -10.61 16.49
CA ASN A 41 -10.06 -10.46 16.29
C ASN A 41 -9.70 -9.58 15.10
N PHE A 42 -10.53 -8.57 14.81
CA PHE A 42 -10.23 -7.57 13.80
C PHE A 42 -8.91 -6.88 14.14
N ARG A 43 -8.01 -6.82 13.17
CA ARG A 43 -6.70 -6.16 13.34
C ARG A 43 -6.70 -4.82 12.62
N TRP A 44 -6.60 -3.77 13.38
CA TRP A 44 -6.42 -2.41 12.88
C TRP A 44 -4.92 -2.17 12.73
N LEU A 45 -4.44 -2.15 11.48
CA LEU A 45 -3.03 -2.02 11.17
C LEU A 45 -2.82 -0.86 10.21
N THR A 46 -2.04 0.14 10.64
CA THR A 46 -1.80 1.34 9.83
C THR A 46 -0.31 1.66 9.75
N VAL A 47 0.10 2.19 8.61
CA VAL A 47 1.45 2.66 8.34
C VAL A 47 1.39 4.04 7.70
N GLY A 48 2.46 4.82 7.81
CA GLY A 48 2.49 6.15 7.21
C GLY A 48 3.89 6.63 6.92
N LEU A 49 4.00 7.65 6.09
CA LEU A 49 5.28 8.29 5.79
C LEU A 49 5.69 9.20 6.94
N PRO A 50 6.97 9.16 7.37
CA PRO A 50 7.44 10.02 8.48
C PRO A 50 7.15 11.51 8.27
N GLY A 51 7.20 11.98 7.01
CA GLY A 51 6.94 13.38 6.68
C GLY A 51 5.48 13.74 6.51
N GLN A 52 4.56 12.79 6.72
CA GLN A 52 3.12 12.99 6.51
C GLN A 52 2.32 12.45 7.69
N PRO A 53 2.41 13.12 8.87
CA PRO A 53 1.82 12.58 10.10
C PRO A 53 0.29 12.54 10.14
N ASP A 54 -0.39 13.32 9.28
CA ASP A 54 -1.85 13.45 9.31
C ASP A 54 -2.57 12.43 8.43
N ALA A 55 -1.84 11.62 7.68
CA ALA A 55 -2.44 10.61 6.80
C ALA A 55 -1.73 9.27 6.97
N ALA A 56 -2.48 8.20 6.83
CA ALA A 56 -1.95 6.84 6.94
C ALA A 56 -2.65 5.90 5.97
N LEU A 57 -2.00 4.78 5.68
CA LEU A 57 -2.59 3.68 4.95
C LEU A 57 -3.07 2.65 5.97
N THR A 58 -4.29 2.17 5.79
CA THR A 58 -4.79 1.01 6.54
C THR A 58 -4.51 -0.23 5.71
N LEU A 59 -3.70 -1.13 6.26
CA LEU A 59 -3.41 -2.43 5.63
C LEU A 59 -4.48 -3.41 6.10
N MET A 60 -5.54 -3.53 5.31
CA MET A 60 -6.77 -4.22 5.72
C MET A 60 -6.83 -5.63 5.15
N ALA A 61 -7.00 -6.62 6.05
CA ALA A 61 -7.30 -7.97 5.62
C ALA A 61 -8.67 -7.98 4.92
N ILE A 62 -8.79 -8.73 3.83
CA ILE A 62 -10.05 -8.81 3.10
C ILE A 62 -11.04 -9.62 3.95
N PRO A 63 -12.14 -9.01 4.41
CA PRO A 63 -13.06 -9.71 5.32
C PRO A 63 -13.93 -10.73 4.59
N GLY A 64 -14.28 -11.78 5.33
CA GLY A 64 -15.29 -12.75 4.89
C GLY A 64 -16.65 -12.46 5.52
N PRO A 65 -17.58 -13.43 5.46
CA PRO A 65 -18.88 -13.27 6.10
C PRO A 65 -18.75 -12.92 7.59
N PRO A 66 -19.62 -12.08 8.15
CA PRO A 66 -20.81 -11.49 7.53
C PRO A 66 -20.57 -10.15 6.81
N VAL A 67 -19.33 -9.63 6.81
CA VAL A 67 -19.01 -8.33 6.17
C VAL A 67 -19.13 -8.45 4.65
N PHE A 68 -18.38 -9.37 4.05
CA PHE A 68 -18.52 -9.71 2.63
C PHE A 68 -18.89 -11.18 2.52
N ASP A 69 -19.75 -11.55 1.56
CA ASP A 69 -19.97 -12.95 1.26
C ASP A 69 -18.72 -13.58 0.67
N ALA A 70 -18.68 -14.90 0.62
CA ALA A 70 -17.50 -15.63 0.16
C ALA A 70 -17.13 -15.31 -1.30
N ASP A 71 -18.14 -15.10 -2.15
CA ASP A 71 -17.92 -14.75 -3.56
C ASP A 71 -17.30 -13.37 -3.71
N THR A 72 -17.80 -12.38 -2.99
CA THR A 72 -17.26 -11.02 -3.00
C THR A 72 -15.83 -10.99 -2.50
N ARG A 73 -15.56 -11.69 -1.40
CA ARG A 73 -14.20 -11.79 -0.86
C ARG A 73 -13.23 -12.37 -1.89
N LYS A 74 -13.63 -13.45 -2.54
CA LYS A 74 -12.81 -14.10 -3.57
C LYS A 74 -12.52 -13.18 -4.73
N LYS A 75 -13.53 -12.42 -5.19
CA LYS A 75 -13.37 -11.45 -6.27
C LYS A 75 -12.38 -10.35 -5.91
N ILE A 76 -12.46 -9.84 -4.69
CA ILE A 76 -11.53 -8.81 -4.22
C ILE A 76 -10.10 -9.37 -4.16
N GLU A 77 -9.93 -10.59 -3.64
CA GLU A 77 -8.63 -11.27 -3.60
C GLU A 77 -8.02 -11.39 -5.01
N GLU A 78 -8.82 -11.82 -5.97
CA GLU A 78 -8.38 -11.99 -7.36
C GLU A 78 -8.02 -10.67 -8.03
N LEU A 79 -8.84 -9.64 -7.86
CA LEU A 79 -8.57 -8.32 -8.43
C LEU A 79 -7.35 -7.66 -7.79
N THR A 80 -7.18 -7.81 -6.48
CA THR A 80 -6.01 -7.30 -5.77
C THR A 80 -4.74 -7.95 -6.33
N ALA A 81 -4.74 -9.28 -6.47
CA ALA A 81 -3.60 -10.02 -7.00
C ALA A 81 -3.20 -9.57 -8.41
N LYS A 82 -4.16 -9.10 -9.21
CA LYS A 82 -3.92 -8.60 -10.56
C LYS A 82 -3.52 -7.14 -10.62
N GLY A 83 -3.51 -6.45 -9.47
CA GLY A 83 -3.27 -5.01 -9.43
C GLY A 83 -4.44 -4.18 -9.95
N ALA A 84 -5.65 -4.73 -9.91
CA ALA A 84 -6.86 -4.09 -10.47
C ALA A 84 -7.82 -3.57 -9.39
N ALA A 85 -7.43 -3.61 -8.13
CA ALA A 85 -8.29 -3.19 -7.01
C ALA A 85 -7.99 -1.78 -6.53
N GLY A 86 -7.49 -0.94 -7.41
CA GLY A 86 -7.04 0.41 -7.07
C GLY A 86 -5.52 0.47 -6.99
N GLY A 87 -4.99 1.57 -6.49
CA GLY A 87 -3.56 1.74 -6.41
C GLY A 87 -3.13 2.92 -5.55
N LEU A 88 -1.83 3.04 -5.38
CA LEU A 88 -1.21 4.11 -4.61
C LEU A 88 -0.25 4.90 -5.49
N PHE A 89 -0.15 6.18 -5.21
CA PHE A 89 0.83 7.07 -5.84
C PHE A 89 1.66 7.71 -4.72
N PHE A 90 2.97 7.51 -4.79
CA PHE A 90 3.91 8.19 -3.90
C PHE A 90 4.69 9.22 -4.69
N SER A 91 5.01 10.34 -4.04
CA SER A 91 5.94 11.33 -4.60
C SER A 91 7.35 11.01 -4.13
N THR A 92 8.32 11.29 -4.97
CA THR A 92 9.73 11.19 -4.63
C THR A 92 10.49 12.38 -5.23
N ASP A 93 11.56 12.79 -4.57
CA ASP A 93 12.41 13.89 -5.07
C ASP A 93 13.31 13.45 -6.21
N ASP A 94 13.67 12.17 -6.25
CA ASP A 94 14.54 11.60 -7.27
C ASP A 94 14.09 10.17 -7.58
N CYS A 95 13.36 10.02 -8.67
CA CYS A 95 12.76 8.74 -9.05
C CYS A 95 13.81 7.67 -9.34
N ARG A 96 14.89 8.03 -10.04
CA ARG A 96 15.94 7.07 -10.40
C ARG A 96 16.73 6.60 -9.18
N ALA A 97 17.06 7.52 -8.26
CA ALA A 97 17.76 7.16 -7.03
C ALA A 97 16.87 6.29 -6.13
N THR A 98 15.60 6.65 -5.99
CA THR A 98 14.64 5.86 -5.19
C THR A 98 14.46 4.47 -5.80
N TYR A 99 14.37 4.38 -7.12
CA TYR A 99 14.29 3.10 -7.82
C TYR A 99 15.47 2.19 -7.47
N GLU A 100 16.70 2.70 -7.55
CA GLU A 100 17.89 1.91 -7.23
C GLU A 100 17.89 1.45 -5.76
N GLU A 101 17.50 2.33 -4.84
CA GLU A 101 17.43 2.02 -3.43
C GLU A 101 16.39 0.92 -3.15
N LEU A 102 15.18 1.08 -3.67
CA LEU A 102 14.11 0.11 -3.46
C LEU A 102 14.43 -1.24 -4.13
N LYS A 103 15.03 -1.20 -5.29
CA LYS A 103 15.46 -2.40 -5.99
C LYS A 103 16.50 -3.16 -5.16
N SER A 104 17.43 -2.45 -4.53
CA SER A 104 18.45 -3.05 -3.65
C SER A 104 17.83 -3.73 -2.43
N ARG A 105 16.65 -3.28 -2.01
CA ARG A 105 15.88 -3.86 -0.91
C ARG A 105 14.98 -5.02 -1.35
N GLY A 106 15.00 -5.38 -2.63
CA GLY A 106 14.23 -6.50 -3.15
C GLY A 106 12.82 -6.15 -3.65
N VAL A 107 12.56 -4.87 -3.94
CA VAL A 107 11.30 -4.47 -4.56
C VAL A 107 11.32 -4.82 -6.05
N ASP A 108 10.29 -5.51 -6.52
CA ASP A 108 10.17 -5.92 -7.92
C ASP A 108 9.40 -4.86 -8.72
N PHE A 109 10.11 -4.15 -9.57
CA PHE A 109 9.50 -3.11 -10.40
C PHE A 109 8.86 -3.71 -11.65
N THR A 110 7.64 -3.27 -11.95
CA THR A 110 6.93 -3.62 -13.19
C THR A 110 7.27 -2.64 -14.32
N GLU A 111 7.67 -1.41 -13.97
CA GLU A 111 8.10 -0.39 -14.92
C GLU A 111 9.31 0.34 -14.35
N GLU A 112 10.37 0.42 -15.12
CA GLU A 112 11.55 1.21 -14.76
C GLU A 112 11.26 2.71 -14.85
N PRO A 113 12.08 3.57 -14.20
CA PRO A 113 11.92 5.02 -14.35
C PRO A 113 11.90 5.45 -15.80
N SER A 114 10.86 6.18 -16.18
CA SER A 114 10.66 6.65 -17.54
C SER A 114 10.21 8.08 -17.54
N GLU A 115 10.68 8.84 -18.53
CA GLU A 115 10.27 10.23 -18.71
C GLU A 115 8.85 10.27 -19.28
N ARG A 116 8.02 11.09 -18.67
CA ARG A 116 6.63 11.33 -19.04
C ARG A 116 6.40 12.83 -19.15
N PRO A 117 5.28 13.27 -19.75
CA PRO A 117 4.97 14.70 -19.79
C PRO A 117 4.94 15.42 -18.45
N TYR A 118 4.60 14.68 -17.39
CA TYR A 118 4.46 15.22 -16.02
C TYR A 118 5.69 15.02 -15.14
N GLY A 119 6.71 14.31 -15.59
CA GLY A 119 7.91 14.04 -14.81
C GLY A 119 8.48 12.67 -15.09
N ILE A 120 9.13 12.09 -14.09
CA ILE A 120 9.72 10.76 -14.19
C ILE A 120 8.95 9.85 -13.24
N ASP A 121 8.49 8.70 -13.73
CA ASP A 121 7.79 7.74 -12.88
C ASP A 121 8.28 6.30 -13.07
N ALA A 122 7.96 5.48 -12.09
CA ALA A 122 8.22 4.05 -12.09
C ALA A 122 7.07 3.36 -11.36
N ALA A 123 6.94 2.07 -11.54
CA ALA A 123 5.85 1.32 -10.93
C ALA A 123 6.34 -0.01 -10.38
N PHE A 124 5.71 -0.43 -9.29
CA PHE A 124 5.97 -1.72 -8.65
C PHE A 124 4.70 -2.23 -7.99
N ARG A 125 4.76 -3.41 -7.40
CA ARG A 125 3.63 -4.00 -6.70
C ARG A 125 4.02 -4.36 -5.28
N ASP A 126 3.02 -4.34 -4.38
CA ASP A 126 3.21 -4.88 -3.04
C ASP A 126 3.03 -6.41 -3.07
N PRO A 127 3.28 -7.13 -1.95
CA PRO A 127 3.15 -8.59 -1.93
C PRO A 127 1.76 -9.13 -2.25
N SER A 128 0.72 -8.32 -2.05
CA SER A 128 -0.66 -8.72 -2.36
C SER A 128 -1.03 -8.46 -3.82
N GLY A 129 -0.19 -7.74 -4.55
CA GLY A 129 -0.43 -7.38 -5.94
C GLY A 129 -0.91 -5.94 -6.15
N ASN A 130 -1.08 -5.16 -5.10
CA ASN A 130 -1.50 -3.76 -5.22
C ASN A 130 -0.53 -2.97 -6.09
N HIS A 131 -1.10 -2.24 -7.05
CA HIS A 131 -0.31 -1.42 -7.96
C HIS A 131 0.15 -0.14 -7.28
N ILE A 132 1.45 0.13 -7.35
CA ILE A 132 2.05 1.32 -6.74
C ILE A 132 2.89 2.04 -7.78
N ARG A 133 2.71 3.35 -7.86
CA ARG A 133 3.50 4.20 -8.75
C ARG A 133 4.19 5.28 -7.93
N MET A 134 5.44 5.55 -8.24
CA MET A 134 6.17 6.66 -7.64
C MET A 134 6.51 7.68 -8.71
N VAL A 135 6.35 8.95 -8.39
CA VAL A 135 6.43 10.05 -9.34
C VAL A 135 7.35 11.15 -8.82
N GLN A 136 8.27 11.56 -9.69
CA GLN A 136 9.07 12.77 -9.51
C GLN A 136 8.52 13.81 -10.47
N THR A 137 7.80 14.79 -9.94
CA THR A 137 7.21 15.85 -10.77
C THR A 137 8.26 16.87 -11.19
N THR A 138 8.10 17.38 -12.38
CA THR A 138 9.00 18.44 -12.90
C THR A 138 8.65 19.80 -12.34
#